data_2e7f7c6a7a444016e17bca854e91c887
#
_entry.id   2e7f7c6a7a444016e17bca854e91c887
#
_cell.length_a   1.000
_cell.length_b   1.000
_cell.length_c   1.000
_cell.angle_alpha   90.00
_cell.angle_beta   90.00
_cell.angle_gamma   90.00
#
_symmetry.space_group_name_H-M   'P 1'
#
loop_
_entity.id
_entity.type
_entity.pdbx_description
1 polymer ?
#
loop_
_entity_poly.entity_id
_entity_poly.type
_entity_poly.pdbx_seq_one_letter_code
_entity_poly.pdbx_strand_id
1 'polypeptide(L)'
;MRLTAWLSLAAKAAFPRDYRYGTNRPWTIAAQRLNPPGKTRRKVFVEPIANEDWHVVRGDTVEILSGKDKGKQGKVAQVFRRRNWVILEGLNTHYRYIGRSGDYRGTYIASEAPLLLKDVTLVDPTDRKPTDIEWRYTEEGERVRVSVRTGRIIPKPVFQRKDGIIPQQWKDGPKDTSPEDTLQKTYTPSLKTLEEEVLEKMNIREDRRPRKSYWY
;
A
#
# COMPACT_ATOMS: atom_id res chain seq x y z
N MET A 1 37.72 15.98 -35.75
CA MET A 1 36.55 16.66 -35.18
C MET A 1 35.94 15.77 -34.09
N ARG A 2 35.84 16.29 -32.85
CA ARG A 2 35.42 15.48 -31.71
C ARG A 2 33.90 15.49 -31.60
N LEU A 3 33.23 14.56 -32.27
CA LEU A 3 31.78 14.35 -32.19
C LEU A 3 31.30 13.94 -30.80
N THR A 4 32.19 13.37 -29.99
CA THR A 4 31.89 12.92 -28.63
C THR A 4 31.53 14.04 -27.64
N ALA A 5 32.07 15.25 -27.81
CA ALA A 5 31.77 16.39 -26.95
C ALA A 5 30.34 16.95 -27.21
N TRP A 6 29.87 16.91 -28.42
CA TRP A 6 28.51 17.35 -28.79
C TRP A 6 27.43 16.40 -28.29
N LEU A 7 27.66 15.09 -28.41
CA LEU A 7 26.76 14.06 -27.87
C LEU A 7 26.65 14.13 -26.35
N SER A 8 27.75 14.42 -25.64
CA SER A 8 27.72 14.60 -24.19
C SER A 8 27.02 15.89 -23.75
N LEU A 9 27.09 16.96 -24.54
CA LEU A 9 26.39 18.21 -24.26
C LEU A 9 24.89 18.08 -24.49
N ALA A 10 24.46 17.48 -25.59
CA ALA A 10 23.06 17.20 -25.89
C ALA A 10 22.42 16.29 -24.86
N ALA A 11 23.13 15.25 -24.41
CA ALA A 11 22.65 14.37 -23.34
C ALA A 11 22.50 15.05 -21.95
N LYS A 12 23.31 16.09 -21.69
CA LYS A 12 23.20 16.87 -20.45
C LYS A 12 22.06 17.88 -20.46
N ALA A 13 21.70 18.38 -21.64
CA ALA A 13 20.68 19.41 -21.77
C ALA A 13 19.24 18.87 -21.84
N ALA A 14 19.07 17.59 -22.20
CA ALA A 14 17.76 17.01 -22.52
C ALA A 14 16.98 16.45 -21.33
N PHE A 15 17.59 16.27 -20.17
CA PHE A 15 16.93 15.60 -19.05
C PHE A 15 16.56 16.58 -17.93
N PRO A 16 15.32 16.53 -17.44
CA PRO A 16 14.93 17.31 -16.27
C PRO A 16 15.80 16.99 -15.08
N ARG A 17 15.96 17.98 -14.18
CA ARG A 17 16.83 17.87 -12.98
C ARG A 17 16.53 16.65 -12.10
N ASP A 18 15.29 16.18 -12.14
CA ASP A 18 14.80 15.01 -11.38
C ASP A 18 14.93 13.70 -12.14
N TYR A 19 15.42 13.70 -13.36
CA TYR A 19 15.55 12.53 -14.16
C TYR A 19 16.76 11.71 -13.75
N ARG A 20 16.51 10.52 -13.21
CA ARG A 20 17.54 9.60 -12.69
C ARG A 20 17.78 8.45 -13.67
N TYR A 21 18.27 8.78 -14.89
CA TYR A 21 18.53 7.78 -15.90
C TYR A 21 19.51 6.69 -15.43
N GLY A 22 19.07 5.43 -15.53
CA GLY A 22 19.90 4.28 -15.22
C GLY A 22 20.18 4.03 -13.74
N THR A 23 19.69 4.84 -12.81
CA THR A 23 19.94 4.66 -11.38
C THR A 23 19.22 3.46 -10.78
N ASN A 24 18.18 2.96 -11.42
CA ASN A 24 17.43 1.76 -11.05
C ASN A 24 18.07 0.47 -11.61
N ARG A 25 19.13 0.60 -12.44
CA ARG A 25 19.89 -0.52 -12.99
C ARG A 25 21.27 -0.57 -12.31
N PRO A 26 21.55 -1.58 -11.45
CA PRO A 26 22.76 -1.59 -10.60
C PRO A 26 24.08 -1.57 -11.39
N TRP A 27 24.07 -2.07 -12.62
CA TRP A 27 25.25 -2.17 -13.48
C TRP A 27 25.58 -0.90 -14.27
N THR A 28 24.74 0.11 -14.24
CA THR A 28 25.01 1.38 -14.95
C THR A 28 25.98 2.25 -14.16
N ILE A 29 26.77 3.05 -14.88
CA ILE A 29 27.70 4.02 -14.29
C ILE A 29 26.96 5.00 -13.36
N ALA A 30 25.76 5.43 -13.74
CA ALA A 30 24.94 6.33 -12.92
C ALA A 30 24.55 5.69 -11.58
N ALA A 31 24.15 4.41 -11.58
CA ALA A 31 23.83 3.68 -10.36
C ALA A 31 25.06 3.42 -9.50
N GLN A 32 26.20 3.09 -10.11
CA GLN A 32 27.47 2.87 -9.38
C GLN A 32 27.99 4.14 -8.73
N ARG A 33 27.86 5.29 -9.39
CA ARG A 33 28.19 6.60 -8.79
C ARG A 33 27.31 6.94 -7.58
N LEU A 34 26.04 6.61 -7.67
CA LEU A 34 25.07 6.85 -6.58
C LEU A 34 25.26 5.87 -5.42
N ASN A 35 25.62 4.63 -5.74
CA ASN A 35 25.82 3.53 -4.79
C ASN A 35 27.15 2.84 -5.11
N PRO A 36 28.31 3.42 -4.74
CA PRO A 36 29.60 2.81 -5.00
C PRO A 36 29.71 1.45 -4.29
N PRO A 37 30.40 0.47 -4.90
CA PRO A 37 30.63 -0.84 -4.30
C PRO A 37 31.38 -0.68 -2.96
N GLY A 38 30.98 -1.47 -1.96
CA GLY A 38 31.56 -1.42 -0.61
C GLY A 38 30.93 -0.38 0.33
N LYS A 39 30.09 0.55 -0.18
CA LYS A 39 29.37 1.50 0.66
C LYS A 39 28.01 0.95 1.03
N THR A 40 27.91 0.34 2.19
CA THR A 40 26.59 -0.09 2.74
C THR A 40 25.78 1.13 3.15
N ARG A 41 24.53 1.23 2.67
CA ARG A 41 23.61 2.24 3.14
C ARG A 41 23.30 1.97 4.62
N ARG A 42 23.51 2.99 5.46
CA ARG A 42 23.09 2.93 6.85
C ARG A 42 21.57 2.72 6.88
N LYS A 43 21.12 1.63 7.49
CA LYS A 43 19.70 1.45 7.77
C LYS A 43 19.28 2.53 8.77
N VAL A 44 18.36 3.39 8.36
CA VAL A 44 17.75 4.35 9.28
C VAL A 44 16.62 3.60 9.97
N PHE A 45 16.76 3.37 11.27
CA PHE A 45 15.68 2.87 12.10
C PHE A 45 14.78 4.06 12.42
N VAL A 46 13.53 3.96 11.95
CA VAL A 46 12.49 4.92 12.29
C VAL A 46 11.66 4.30 13.40
N GLU A 47 11.53 5.03 14.50
CA GLU A 47 10.66 4.62 15.60
C GLU A 47 9.21 4.79 15.13
N PRO A 48 8.41 3.70 15.06
CA PRO A 48 7.06 3.78 14.57
C PRO A 48 6.18 4.52 15.59
N ILE A 49 5.36 5.43 15.09
CA ILE A 49 4.37 6.15 15.89
C ILE A 49 3.24 5.15 16.24
N ALA A 50 2.74 5.22 17.47
CA ALA A 50 1.62 4.40 17.91
C ALA A 50 0.41 4.58 17.00
N ASN A 51 -0.37 3.53 16.80
CA ASN A 51 -1.54 3.58 15.92
C ASN A 51 -2.58 4.62 16.38
N GLU A 52 -2.63 4.87 17.67
CA GLU A 52 -3.54 5.83 18.31
C GLU A 52 -3.15 7.27 18.01
N ASP A 53 -1.84 7.55 17.90
CA ASP A 53 -1.32 8.90 17.67
C ASP A 53 -1.16 9.23 16.19
N TRP A 54 -1.48 8.27 15.35
CA TRP A 54 -1.41 8.43 13.91
C TRP A 54 -2.57 9.29 13.39
N HIS A 55 -2.29 10.55 13.07
CA HIS A 55 -3.32 11.54 12.74
C HIS A 55 -3.72 11.60 11.27
N VAL A 56 -2.91 11.05 10.35
CA VAL A 56 -3.19 11.03 8.91
C VAL A 56 -3.72 9.67 8.51
N VAL A 57 -4.83 9.63 7.77
CA VAL A 57 -5.41 8.42 7.22
C VAL A 57 -5.54 8.52 5.71
N ARG A 58 -5.74 7.39 5.05
CA ARG A 58 -5.96 7.34 3.61
C ARG A 58 -7.20 8.15 3.22
N GLY A 59 -7.07 8.97 2.16
CA GLY A 59 -8.14 9.84 1.66
C GLY A 59 -8.12 11.24 2.25
N ASP A 60 -7.34 11.50 3.31
CA ASP A 60 -7.18 12.85 3.86
C ASP A 60 -6.52 13.78 2.84
N THR A 61 -6.84 15.07 2.94
CA THR A 61 -6.11 16.12 2.23
C THR A 61 -5.01 16.66 3.12
N VAL A 62 -3.79 16.68 2.62
CA VAL A 62 -2.61 17.16 3.33
C VAL A 62 -1.83 18.15 2.49
N GLU A 63 -1.10 19.04 3.15
CA GLU A 63 -0.15 19.97 2.53
C GLU A 63 1.29 19.54 2.81
N ILE A 64 2.15 19.69 1.81
CA ILE A 64 3.57 19.33 1.91
C ILE A 64 4.33 20.53 2.48
N LEU A 65 5.02 20.30 3.61
CA LEU A 65 5.81 21.33 4.30
C LEU A 65 7.22 21.48 3.74
N SER A 66 7.79 20.39 3.22
CA SER A 66 9.18 20.38 2.77
C SER A 66 9.38 19.59 1.49
N GLY A 67 10.43 19.92 0.76
CA GLY A 67 10.83 19.21 -0.44
C GLY A 67 10.43 19.90 -1.73
N LYS A 68 10.40 19.10 -2.82
CA LYS A 68 10.18 19.54 -4.20
C LYS A 68 8.82 20.20 -4.42
N ASP A 69 7.79 19.66 -3.79
CA ASP A 69 6.39 20.09 -3.95
C ASP A 69 5.86 20.83 -2.73
N LYS A 70 6.75 21.52 -1.99
CA LYS A 70 6.38 22.34 -0.82
C LYS A 70 5.22 23.27 -1.12
N GLY A 71 4.24 23.32 -0.22
CA GLY A 71 3.04 24.16 -0.31
C GLY A 71 1.93 23.62 -1.21
N LYS A 72 2.14 22.47 -1.86
CA LYS A 72 1.09 21.81 -2.63
C LYS A 72 0.23 20.93 -1.72
N GLN A 73 -1.05 20.91 -2.02
CA GLN A 73 -2.03 20.08 -1.33
C GLN A 73 -2.38 18.86 -2.18
N GLY A 74 -2.52 17.70 -1.55
CA GLY A 74 -2.87 16.46 -2.23
C GLY A 74 -3.59 15.49 -1.32
N LYS A 75 -4.24 14.50 -1.95
CA LYS A 75 -4.90 13.42 -1.22
C LYS A 75 -3.93 12.31 -0.87
N VAL A 76 -4.11 11.73 0.29
CA VAL A 76 -3.34 10.59 0.76
C VAL A 76 -3.82 9.32 0.07
N ALA A 77 -2.95 8.76 -0.80
CA ALA A 77 -3.21 7.49 -1.50
C ALA A 77 -2.96 6.28 -0.60
N GLN A 78 -1.86 6.31 0.16
CA GLN A 78 -1.45 5.19 1.00
C GLN A 78 -0.64 5.66 2.21
N VAL A 79 -0.72 4.90 3.30
CA VAL A 79 -0.02 5.16 4.57
C VAL A 79 0.78 3.93 4.98
N PHE A 80 2.07 4.10 5.30
CA PHE A 80 2.97 3.07 5.80
C PHE A 80 3.37 3.36 7.26
N ARG A 81 2.58 2.90 8.20
CA ARG A 81 2.75 3.20 9.64
C ARG A 81 4.08 2.72 10.21
N ARG A 82 4.59 1.57 9.76
CA ARG A 82 5.88 1.03 10.24
C ARG A 82 7.09 1.88 9.90
N ARG A 83 6.96 2.79 8.91
CA ARG A 83 8.06 3.65 8.44
C ARG A 83 7.73 5.13 8.57
N ASN A 84 6.57 5.48 9.10
CA ASN A 84 6.03 6.84 9.17
C ASN A 84 6.02 7.52 7.79
N TRP A 85 5.60 6.78 6.76
CA TRP A 85 5.53 7.26 5.39
C TRP A 85 4.10 7.45 4.93
N VAL A 86 3.93 8.49 4.11
CA VAL A 86 2.68 8.82 3.45
C VAL A 86 2.95 8.97 1.95
N ILE A 87 2.10 8.41 1.11
CA ILE A 87 2.13 8.59 -0.34
C ILE A 87 0.95 9.46 -0.73
N LEU A 88 1.22 10.52 -1.49
CA LEU A 88 0.23 11.46 -2.01
C LEU A 88 -0.03 11.21 -3.48
N GLU A 89 -1.26 11.39 -3.90
CA GLU A 89 -1.66 11.25 -5.31
C GLU A 89 -1.02 12.35 -6.16
N GLY A 90 -0.27 11.95 -7.20
CA GLY A 90 0.33 12.85 -8.17
C GLY A 90 1.43 13.78 -7.66
N LEU A 91 1.84 13.69 -6.40
CA LEU A 91 2.86 14.55 -5.79
C LEU A 91 4.11 13.76 -5.41
N ASN A 92 5.24 14.45 -5.31
CA ASN A 92 6.56 13.88 -5.00
C ASN A 92 6.92 12.72 -5.96
N THR A 93 6.60 12.88 -7.24
CA THR A 93 6.79 11.84 -8.24
C THR A 93 8.24 11.70 -8.68
N HIS A 94 8.62 10.49 -9.06
CA HIS A 94 9.88 10.17 -9.74
C HIS A 94 9.62 9.23 -10.89
N TYR A 95 10.49 9.27 -11.90
CA TYR A 95 10.34 8.41 -13.06
C TYR A 95 10.91 7.01 -12.80
N ARG A 96 10.11 5.99 -13.07
CA ARG A 96 10.52 4.58 -13.09
C ARG A 96 10.41 4.04 -14.52
N TYR A 97 11.41 3.29 -14.93
CA TYR A 97 11.39 2.56 -16.19
C TYR A 97 10.80 1.18 -15.94
N ILE A 98 9.70 0.87 -16.62
CA ILE A 98 8.99 -0.41 -16.46
C ILE A 98 8.57 -1.00 -17.82
N GLY A 99 8.19 -2.27 -17.79
CA GLY A 99 7.54 -2.95 -18.91
C GLY A 99 8.47 -3.38 -20.03
N ARG A 100 9.80 -3.45 -19.83
CA ARG A 100 10.70 -4.03 -20.82
C ARG A 100 10.48 -5.55 -20.87
N SER A 101 10.00 -6.05 -22.00
CA SER A 101 9.79 -7.48 -22.25
C SER A 101 10.01 -7.76 -23.75
N GLY A 102 10.87 -8.73 -24.08
CA GLY A 102 11.14 -9.09 -25.47
C GLY A 102 11.40 -7.90 -26.37
N ASP A 103 10.53 -7.71 -27.35
CA ASP A 103 10.61 -6.63 -28.35
C ASP A 103 10.13 -5.27 -27.85
N TYR A 104 9.40 -5.24 -26.73
CA TYR A 104 8.92 -3.99 -26.16
C TYR A 104 10.01 -3.30 -25.34
N ARG A 105 10.35 -2.08 -25.75
CA ARG A 105 11.43 -1.30 -25.12
C ARG A 105 11.13 -0.88 -23.68
N GLY A 106 9.86 -0.88 -23.26
CA GLY A 106 9.41 -0.35 -21.99
C GLY A 106 9.18 1.15 -22.02
N THR A 107 8.65 1.71 -20.94
CA THR A 107 8.33 3.13 -20.80
C THR A 107 8.71 3.67 -19.43
N TYR A 108 8.84 5.00 -19.34
CA TYR A 108 9.02 5.71 -18.08
C TYR A 108 7.65 6.13 -17.55
N ILE A 109 7.40 5.76 -16.30
CA ILE A 109 6.18 6.12 -15.59
C ILE A 109 6.53 6.97 -14.39
N ALA A 110 5.82 8.07 -14.21
CA ALA A 110 5.88 8.86 -12.99
C ALA A 110 5.20 8.10 -11.85
N SER A 111 5.97 7.76 -10.82
CA SER A 111 5.47 7.06 -9.64
C SER A 111 5.64 7.94 -8.42
N GLU A 112 4.67 7.92 -7.54
CA GLU A 112 4.71 8.67 -6.30
C GLU A 112 5.75 8.06 -5.35
N ALA A 113 6.58 8.92 -4.77
CA ALA A 113 7.54 8.56 -3.74
C ALA A 113 6.96 8.87 -2.36
N PRO A 114 7.31 8.09 -1.32
CA PRO A 114 6.85 8.34 0.03
C PRO A 114 7.45 9.63 0.60
N LEU A 115 6.65 10.35 1.37
CA LEU A 115 7.02 11.48 2.22
C LEU A 115 7.01 11.03 3.69
N LEU A 116 7.81 11.65 4.52
CA LEU A 116 7.75 11.43 5.96
C LEU A 116 6.52 12.13 6.54
N LEU A 117 5.93 11.55 7.57
CA LEU A 117 4.77 12.14 8.24
C LEU A 117 5.04 13.55 8.78
N LYS A 118 6.26 13.81 9.22
CA LYS A 118 6.71 15.14 9.68
C LYS A 118 6.77 16.22 8.59
N ASP A 119 6.81 15.79 7.32
CA ASP A 119 6.90 16.70 6.17
C ASP A 119 5.52 16.99 5.56
N VAL A 120 4.45 16.51 6.18
CA VAL A 120 3.07 16.75 5.75
C VAL A 120 2.20 17.20 6.93
N THR A 121 1.25 18.08 6.63
CA THR A 121 0.28 18.59 7.62
C THR A 121 -1.12 18.42 7.08
N LEU A 122 -2.09 18.10 7.95
CA LEU A 122 -3.48 18.02 7.55
C LEU A 122 -4.03 19.39 7.16
N VAL A 123 -4.92 19.38 6.19
CA VAL A 123 -5.62 20.58 5.73
C VAL A 123 -7.00 20.61 6.34
N ASP A 124 -7.36 21.74 6.94
CA ASP A 124 -8.71 21.95 7.45
C ASP A 124 -9.71 22.02 6.27
N PRO A 125 -10.76 21.21 6.27
CA PRO A 125 -11.73 21.21 5.17
C PRO A 125 -12.51 22.50 5.02
N THR A 126 -12.56 23.33 6.06
CA THR A 126 -13.37 24.56 6.07
C THR A 126 -12.74 25.67 5.24
N ASP A 127 -11.47 25.95 5.44
CA ASP A 127 -10.76 27.07 4.79
C ASP A 127 -9.54 26.62 3.97
N ARG A 128 -9.35 25.31 3.87
CA ARG A 128 -8.28 24.67 3.09
C ARG A 128 -6.87 25.16 3.44
N LYS A 129 -6.64 25.46 4.71
CA LYS A 129 -5.33 25.82 5.22
C LYS A 129 -4.74 24.71 6.07
N PRO A 130 -3.40 24.58 6.11
CA PRO A 130 -2.74 23.60 6.97
C PRO A 130 -3.02 23.91 8.44
N THR A 131 -3.22 22.87 9.23
CA THR A 131 -3.50 22.97 10.67
C THR A 131 -2.88 21.81 11.43
N ASP A 132 -2.43 22.08 12.64
CA ASP A 132 -2.09 21.06 13.62
C ASP A 132 -3.35 20.45 14.21
N ILE A 133 -3.22 19.28 14.79
CA ILE A 133 -4.35 18.50 15.29
C ILE A 133 -4.19 18.23 16.76
N GLU A 134 -5.30 18.39 17.47
CA GLU A 134 -5.50 17.86 18.82
C GLU A 134 -6.48 16.69 18.78
N TRP A 135 -6.23 15.71 19.62
CA TRP A 135 -7.17 14.63 19.85
C TRP A 135 -8.14 15.01 20.97
N ARG A 136 -9.41 14.95 20.67
CA ARG A 136 -10.48 15.19 21.66
C ARG A 136 -11.47 14.04 21.62
N TYR A 137 -12.30 13.95 22.65
CA TYR A 137 -13.35 12.93 22.75
C TYR A 137 -14.71 13.64 22.60
N THR A 138 -15.62 13.00 21.86
CA THR A 138 -17.02 13.40 21.80
C THR A 138 -17.75 12.99 23.07
N GLU A 139 -18.96 13.47 23.25
CA GLU A 139 -19.84 13.05 24.37
C GLU A 139 -20.11 11.54 24.36
N GLU A 140 -20.10 10.93 23.18
CA GLU A 140 -20.25 9.48 22.97
C GLU A 140 -18.97 8.67 23.29
N GLY A 141 -17.86 9.34 23.63
CA GLY A 141 -16.57 8.72 23.93
C GLY A 141 -15.71 8.39 22.70
N GLU A 142 -16.10 8.81 21.52
CA GLU A 142 -15.29 8.62 20.31
C GLU A 142 -14.13 9.60 20.25
N ARG A 143 -12.94 9.10 19.89
CA ARG A 143 -11.73 9.90 19.69
C ARG A 143 -11.74 10.56 18.31
N VAL A 144 -11.78 11.89 18.28
CA VAL A 144 -11.87 12.69 17.05
C VAL A 144 -10.67 13.61 16.90
N ARG A 145 -10.33 13.91 15.63
CA ARG A 145 -9.30 14.88 15.26
C ARG A 145 -9.92 16.26 15.22
N VAL A 146 -9.36 17.20 15.95
CA VAL A 146 -9.82 18.60 16.00
C VAL A 146 -8.72 19.50 15.48
N SER A 147 -9.08 20.43 14.60
CA SER A 147 -8.18 21.48 14.12
C SER A 147 -7.86 22.44 15.27
N VAL A 148 -6.56 22.61 15.58
CA VAL A 148 -6.12 23.57 16.61
C VAL A 148 -6.51 24.99 16.23
N ARG A 149 -6.47 25.31 14.94
CA ARG A 149 -6.71 26.66 14.43
C ARG A 149 -8.18 27.06 14.42
N THR A 150 -9.08 26.17 14.02
CA THR A 150 -10.52 26.48 13.89
C THR A 150 -11.38 25.86 14.98
N GLY A 151 -10.84 24.93 15.76
CA GLY A 151 -11.60 24.18 16.76
C GLY A 151 -12.62 23.18 16.18
N ARG A 152 -12.60 22.95 14.86
CA ARG A 152 -13.57 22.07 14.19
C ARG A 152 -13.05 20.64 14.09
N ILE A 153 -13.96 19.70 14.10
CA ILE A 153 -13.67 18.28 13.91
C ILE A 153 -13.30 18.04 12.45
N ILE A 154 -12.16 17.37 12.23
CA ILE A 154 -11.72 16.88 10.91
C ILE A 154 -12.19 15.43 10.79
N PRO A 155 -13.24 15.14 10.01
CA PRO A 155 -13.77 13.79 9.90
C PRO A 155 -12.77 12.86 9.21
N LYS A 156 -12.81 11.58 9.57
CA LYS A 156 -12.09 10.57 8.81
C LYS A 156 -12.80 10.37 7.48
N PRO A 157 -12.07 10.42 6.34
CA PRO A 157 -12.70 10.22 5.04
C PRO A 157 -13.25 8.79 4.94
N VAL A 158 -14.45 8.69 4.37
CA VAL A 158 -15.06 7.39 4.07
C VAL A 158 -14.35 6.79 2.86
N PHE A 159 -13.76 5.64 3.06
CA PHE A 159 -13.09 4.92 1.98
C PHE A 159 -14.12 4.19 1.12
N GLN A 160 -14.26 4.63 -0.12
CA GLN A 160 -15.07 3.90 -1.11
C GLN A 160 -14.30 2.66 -1.59
N ARG A 161 -14.91 1.51 -1.47
CA ARG A 161 -14.37 0.26 -1.99
C ARG A 161 -14.39 0.30 -3.52
N LYS A 162 -13.29 -0.17 -4.11
CA LYS A 162 -13.17 -0.22 -5.59
C LYS A 162 -13.84 -1.46 -6.21
N ASP A 163 -14.31 -2.37 -5.38
CA ASP A 163 -15.00 -3.60 -5.80
C ASP A 163 -16.47 -3.37 -6.22
N GLY A 164 -16.96 -2.15 -6.08
CA GLY A 164 -18.36 -1.81 -6.41
C GLY A 164 -19.38 -2.31 -5.39
N ILE A 165 -18.95 -3.00 -4.35
CA ILE A 165 -19.83 -3.51 -3.31
C ILE A 165 -20.06 -2.42 -2.26
N ILE A 166 -21.31 -2.03 -2.07
CA ILE A 166 -21.73 -1.06 -1.05
C ILE A 166 -22.40 -1.85 0.08
N PRO A 167 -21.79 -1.96 1.28
CA PRO A 167 -22.31 -2.81 2.36
C PRO A 167 -23.76 -2.45 2.78
N GLN A 168 -24.11 -1.17 2.72
CA GLN A 168 -25.48 -0.70 3.06
C GLN A 168 -26.53 -1.10 2.01
N GLN A 169 -26.13 -1.41 0.81
CA GLN A 169 -27.01 -1.85 -0.30
C GLN A 169 -26.96 -3.35 -0.53
N TRP A 170 -26.18 -4.08 0.25
CA TRP A 170 -26.11 -5.52 0.18
C TRP A 170 -27.47 -6.12 0.49
N LYS A 171 -27.95 -6.97 -0.39
CA LYS A 171 -29.11 -7.81 -0.17
C LYS A 171 -28.71 -9.25 -0.45
N ASP A 172 -29.06 -10.13 0.47
CA ASP A 172 -28.81 -11.55 0.31
C ASP A 172 -29.58 -12.08 -0.90
N GLY A 173 -28.87 -12.80 -1.74
CA GLY A 173 -29.44 -13.45 -2.91
C GLY A 173 -30.00 -14.84 -2.56
N PRO A 174 -30.82 -15.44 -3.43
CA PRO A 174 -31.40 -16.77 -3.19
C PRO A 174 -30.35 -17.91 -3.13
N LYS A 175 -29.11 -17.63 -3.51
CA LYS A 175 -27.97 -18.57 -3.47
C LYS A 175 -27.00 -18.30 -2.33
N ASP A 176 -27.22 -17.24 -1.57
CA ASP A 176 -26.34 -16.89 -0.45
C ASP A 176 -26.69 -17.75 0.78
N THR A 177 -25.67 -18.09 1.54
CA THR A 177 -25.84 -18.84 2.79
C THR A 177 -26.36 -17.90 3.86
N SER A 178 -27.42 -18.31 4.56
CA SER A 178 -27.97 -17.51 5.65
C SER A 178 -27.00 -17.44 6.84
N PRO A 179 -27.04 -16.40 7.69
CA PRO A 179 -26.22 -16.34 8.90
C PRO A 179 -26.49 -17.54 9.84
N GLU A 180 -27.73 -18.03 9.90
CA GLU A 180 -28.11 -19.18 10.75
C GLU A 180 -27.48 -20.47 10.24
N ASP A 181 -27.51 -20.69 8.91
CA ASP A 181 -26.86 -21.86 8.30
C ASP A 181 -25.34 -21.83 8.46
N THR A 182 -24.74 -20.64 8.42
CA THR A 182 -23.29 -20.47 8.60
C THR A 182 -22.85 -20.80 10.05
N LEU A 183 -23.69 -20.51 11.03
CA LEU A 183 -23.41 -20.77 12.46
C LEU A 183 -23.73 -22.21 12.85
N GLN A 184 -24.49 -22.94 12.05
CA GLN A 184 -24.87 -24.32 12.33
C GLN A 184 -23.63 -25.23 12.25
N LYS A 185 -23.39 -25.98 13.31
CA LYS A 185 -22.35 -27.01 13.33
C LYS A 185 -22.83 -28.24 12.56
N THR A 186 -22.44 -28.33 11.32
CA THR A 186 -22.79 -29.47 10.44
C THR A 186 -21.81 -30.64 10.55
N TYR A 187 -20.60 -30.37 11.03
CA TYR A 187 -19.58 -31.39 11.17
C TYR A 187 -19.71 -32.11 12.53
N THR A 188 -19.91 -33.39 12.49
CA THR A 188 -19.83 -34.30 13.65
C THR A 188 -18.56 -35.12 13.49
N PRO A 189 -17.56 -34.96 14.40
CA PRO A 189 -16.33 -35.72 14.29
C PRO A 189 -16.60 -37.24 14.47
N SER A 190 -16.06 -38.03 13.56
CA SER A 190 -16.09 -39.48 13.62
C SER A 190 -14.66 -40.03 13.79
N LEU A 191 -14.54 -41.27 14.27
CA LEU A 191 -13.25 -41.98 14.34
C LEU A 191 -12.86 -42.60 12.98
N LYS A 192 -13.71 -42.43 11.95
CA LYS A 192 -13.47 -42.92 10.60
C LYS A 192 -12.60 -41.97 9.84
N THR A 193 -11.82 -42.46 8.88
CA THR A 193 -11.09 -41.62 7.95
C THR A 193 -12.03 -40.94 6.96
N LEU A 194 -11.64 -39.82 6.36
CA LEU A 194 -12.44 -39.14 5.35
C LEU A 194 -12.79 -40.05 4.17
N GLU A 195 -11.86 -40.94 3.77
CA GLU A 195 -12.08 -41.93 2.71
C GLU A 195 -13.19 -42.91 3.07
N GLU A 196 -13.19 -43.43 4.30
CA GLU A 196 -14.21 -44.35 4.81
C GLU A 196 -15.58 -43.68 4.90
N GLU A 197 -15.66 -42.42 5.33
CA GLU A 197 -16.91 -41.67 5.36
C GLU A 197 -17.49 -41.44 3.95
N VAL A 198 -16.64 -41.09 2.98
CA VAL A 198 -17.08 -40.91 1.59
C VAL A 198 -17.55 -42.21 0.97
N LEU A 199 -16.82 -43.29 1.19
CA LEU A 199 -17.19 -44.63 0.70
C LEU A 199 -18.54 -45.09 1.29
N GLU A 200 -18.74 -44.84 2.58
CA GLU A 200 -20.01 -45.19 3.25
C GLU A 200 -21.17 -44.36 2.74
N LYS A 201 -20.99 -43.04 2.55
CA LYS A 201 -22.01 -42.16 1.97
C LYS A 201 -22.39 -42.53 0.53
N MET A 202 -21.43 -42.99 -0.24
CA MET A 202 -21.63 -43.40 -1.62
C MET A 202 -22.02 -44.87 -1.80
N ASN A 203 -22.15 -45.63 -0.68
CA ASN A 203 -22.39 -47.09 -0.68
C ASN A 203 -21.39 -47.90 -1.53
N ILE A 204 -20.15 -47.44 -1.61
CA ILE A 204 -19.08 -48.10 -2.31
C ILE A 204 -18.40 -49.07 -1.36
N ARG A 205 -18.43 -50.35 -1.65
CA ARG A 205 -17.66 -51.38 -0.93
C ARG A 205 -16.38 -51.65 -1.70
N GLU A 206 -15.24 -51.31 -1.12
CA GLU A 206 -13.94 -51.69 -1.63
C GLU A 206 -13.50 -53.04 -1.06
N ASP A 207 -13.29 -54.02 -1.91
CA ASP A 207 -12.61 -55.24 -1.57
C ASP A 207 -11.10 -55.00 -1.51
N ARG A 208 -10.62 -54.46 -0.42
CA ARG A 208 -9.19 -54.30 -0.20
C ARG A 208 -8.55 -55.65 0.07
N ARG A 209 -7.79 -56.18 -0.92
CA ARG A 209 -6.97 -57.37 -0.69
C ARG A 209 -5.85 -56.97 0.29
N PRO A 210 -5.72 -57.69 1.44
CA PRO A 210 -4.67 -57.41 2.39
C PRO A 210 -3.28 -57.59 1.74
N ARG A 211 -2.45 -56.52 1.77
CA ARG A 211 -1.07 -56.61 1.30
C ARG A 211 -0.31 -57.56 2.22
N LYS A 212 0.34 -58.60 1.67
CA LYS A 212 1.26 -59.44 2.42
C LYS A 212 2.37 -58.56 2.99
N SER A 213 2.44 -58.45 4.29
CA SER A 213 3.59 -57.82 4.95
C SER A 213 4.70 -58.85 5.10
N TYR A 214 5.85 -58.54 4.58
CA TYR A 214 7.06 -59.33 4.78
C TYR A 214 7.84 -58.69 5.91
N TRP A 215 8.09 -59.47 6.98
CA TRP A 215 9.03 -59.09 8.01
C TRP A 215 10.40 -59.61 7.60
N TYR A 216 11.37 -58.72 7.51
CA TYR A 216 12.79 -59.08 7.31
C TYR A 216 13.46 -59.12 8.66
#